data_2c5a9f5b2e371d6a77dd8c9d0a822872
#
_entry.id   2c5a9f5b2e371d6a77dd8c9d0a822872
#
_cell.length_a   1.000
_cell.length_b   1.000
_cell.length_c   1.000
_cell.angle_alpha   90.00
_cell.angle_beta   90.00
_cell.angle_gamma   90.00
#
_symmetry.space_group_name_H-M   'P 1'
#
loop_
_entity.id
_entity.type
_entity.pdbx_description
1 polymer ?
#
loop_
_entity_poly.entity_id
_entity_poly.type
_entity_poly.pdbx_seq_one_letter_code
_entity_poly.pdbx_strand_id
1 'polypeptide(L)'
;VDQAVNTAALAAPSANLSLWGLFLQADVVVKLVMLILLLASVWVWAIIIEKSISLRRVNREANAFEDEFWSGGSLEELYEREGADPSNPIAAVFGAAMSEWRRSAKISGVEIGRTAVRERIDRAMNVTIMREMERLERYMIFLASVGATAPFVGLFGTVWGIMHSFSAIAAMHNTDLA
;
A
#
# COMPACT_ATOMS: atom_id res chain seq x y z
N VAL A 1 47.29 -45.61 15.47
CA VAL A 1 47.27 -44.61 14.36
C VAL A 1 45.80 -44.17 14.13
N ASP A 2 44.85 -45.08 14.32
CA ASP A 2 43.45 -44.80 14.01
C ASP A 2 42.70 -43.88 15.03
N GLN A 3 43.24 -43.75 16.26
CA GLN A 3 42.62 -42.86 17.26
C GLN A 3 42.97 -41.38 17.04
N ALA A 4 44.10 -41.06 16.42
CA ALA A 4 44.50 -39.69 16.17
C ALA A 4 43.70 -39.04 15.01
N VAL A 5 43.26 -39.87 14.05
CA VAL A 5 42.44 -39.40 12.90
C VAL A 5 41.02 -39.07 13.35
N ASN A 6 40.48 -39.80 14.32
CA ASN A 6 39.11 -39.60 14.79
C ASN A 6 38.96 -38.38 15.70
N THR A 7 40.02 -37.98 16.42
CA THR A 7 40.00 -36.77 17.26
C THR A 7 40.17 -35.48 16.44
N ALA A 8 40.87 -35.56 15.30
CA ALA A 8 41.02 -34.43 14.39
C ALA A 8 39.70 -34.12 13.62
N ALA A 9 38.89 -35.14 13.35
CA ALA A 9 37.58 -34.96 12.70
C ALA A 9 36.51 -34.31 13.60
N LEU A 10 36.67 -34.40 14.92
CA LEU A 10 35.78 -33.79 15.91
C LEU A 10 36.13 -32.33 16.26
N ALA A 11 37.30 -31.86 15.81
CA ALA A 11 37.78 -30.50 16.04
C ALA A 11 37.54 -29.57 14.85
N ALA A 12 36.69 -29.96 13.90
CA ALA A 12 36.18 -29.00 12.92
C ALA A 12 35.40 -27.93 13.71
N PRO A 13 35.76 -26.64 13.65
CA PRO A 13 35.01 -25.62 14.31
C PRO A 13 33.59 -25.75 13.78
N SER A 14 32.62 -26.05 14.65
CA SER A 14 31.23 -25.97 14.36
C SER A 14 30.98 -24.51 13.92
N ALA A 15 31.07 -24.28 12.61
CA ALA A 15 30.68 -23.00 12.04
C ALA A 15 29.26 -22.76 12.60
N ASN A 16 29.15 -21.81 13.50
CA ASN A 16 27.87 -21.42 14.03
C ASN A 16 27.02 -20.96 12.85
N LEU A 17 26.30 -21.89 12.21
CA LEU A 17 25.30 -21.67 11.17
C LEU A 17 24.07 -21.00 11.77
N SER A 18 24.28 -20.19 12.80
CA SER A 18 23.27 -19.29 13.31
C SER A 18 22.93 -18.28 12.22
N LEU A 19 21.65 -18.09 11.94
CA LEU A 19 21.17 -17.07 10.99
C LEU A 19 21.80 -15.70 11.27
N TRP A 20 22.04 -15.38 12.54
CA TRP A 20 22.76 -14.18 12.97
C TRP A 20 24.22 -14.16 12.55
N GLY A 21 24.92 -15.30 12.65
CA GLY A 21 26.30 -15.43 12.21
C GLY A 21 26.46 -15.21 10.71
N LEU A 22 25.55 -15.82 9.92
CA LEU A 22 25.51 -15.64 8.47
C LEU A 22 25.18 -14.20 8.06
N PHE A 23 24.26 -13.55 8.79
CA PHE A 23 23.95 -12.14 8.56
C PHE A 23 25.16 -11.23 8.85
N LEU A 24 25.88 -11.46 9.94
CA LEU A 24 27.06 -10.67 10.30
C LEU A 24 28.23 -10.84 9.32
N GLN A 25 28.36 -12.01 8.70
CA GLN A 25 29.39 -12.31 7.71
C GLN A 25 29.02 -11.89 6.28
N ALA A 26 27.72 -11.58 6.03
CA ALA A 26 27.26 -11.14 4.73
C ALA A 26 27.93 -9.83 4.29
N ASP A 27 28.11 -9.67 2.99
CA ASP A 27 28.64 -8.44 2.37
C ASP A 27 27.72 -7.22 2.68
N VAL A 28 28.31 -6.03 2.68
CA VAL A 28 27.62 -4.77 2.96
C VAL A 28 26.43 -4.57 2.01
N VAL A 29 26.59 -4.92 0.72
CA VAL A 29 25.52 -4.80 -0.28
C VAL A 29 24.34 -5.72 0.06
N VAL A 30 24.61 -6.96 0.45
CA VAL A 30 23.57 -7.93 0.84
C VAL A 30 22.85 -7.46 2.11
N LYS A 31 23.58 -6.95 3.10
CA LYS A 31 22.99 -6.35 4.32
C LYS A 31 22.06 -5.19 3.98
N LEU A 32 22.48 -4.31 3.07
CA LEU A 32 21.70 -3.15 2.65
C LEU A 32 20.40 -3.59 1.93
N VAL A 33 20.49 -4.57 1.03
CA VAL A 33 19.32 -5.16 0.36
C VAL A 33 18.34 -5.74 1.39
N MET A 34 18.83 -6.53 2.34
CA MET A 34 17.99 -7.12 3.40
C MET A 34 17.32 -6.02 4.25
N LEU A 35 18.05 -4.96 4.61
CA LEU A 35 17.52 -3.84 5.38
C LEU A 35 16.42 -3.11 4.61
N ILE A 36 16.65 -2.81 3.33
CA ILE A 36 15.65 -2.13 2.48
C ILE A 36 14.39 -2.97 2.37
N LEU A 37 14.51 -4.29 2.12
CA LEU A 37 13.34 -5.17 2.03
C LEU A 37 12.59 -5.29 3.36
N LEU A 38 13.31 -5.32 4.48
CA LEU A 38 12.70 -5.34 5.82
C LEU A 38 11.93 -4.03 6.10
N LEU A 39 12.53 -2.88 5.82
CA LEU A 39 11.86 -1.58 5.99
C LEU A 39 10.65 -1.47 5.06
N ALA A 40 10.78 -1.87 3.80
CA ALA A 40 9.67 -1.90 2.86
C ALA A 40 8.53 -2.82 3.35
N SER A 41 8.86 -4.00 3.90
CA SER A 41 7.89 -4.93 4.48
C SER A 41 7.11 -4.30 5.63
N VAL A 42 7.80 -3.68 6.59
CA VAL A 42 7.15 -2.99 7.73
C VAL A 42 6.24 -1.87 7.23
N TRP A 43 6.69 -1.08 6.25
CA TRP A 43 5.90 0.01 5.67
C TRP A 43 4.66 -0.49 4.95
N VAL A 44 4.78 -1.56 4.15
CA VAL A 44 3.67 -2.21 3.46
C VAL A 44 2.62 -2.73 4.46
N TRP A 45 3.06 -3.38 5.55
CA TRP A 45 2.15 -3.84 6.60
C TRP A 45 1.42 -2.68 7.28
N ALA A 46 2.11 -1.56 7.55
CA ALA A 46 1.48 -0.37 8.11
C ALA A 46 0.37 0.17 7.21
N ILE A 47 0.63 0.26 5.89
CA ILE A 47 -0.37 0.70 4.90
C ILE A 47 -1.55 -0.28 4.83
N ILE A 48 -1.30 -1.59 4.83
CA ILE A 48 -2.36 -2.61 4.77
C ILE A 48 -3.29 -2.51 5.98
N ILE A 49 -2.72 -2.37 7.18
CA ILE A 49 -3.49 -2.25 8.43
C ILE A 49 -4.33 -0.95 8.41
N GLU A 50 -3.70 0.19 8.14
CA GLU A 50 -4.38 1.49 8.05
C GLU A 50 -5.53 1.42 7.04
N LYS A 51 -5.27 0.91 5.84
CA LYS A 51 -6.24 0.85 4.76
C LYS A 51 -7.39 -0.11 5.08
N SER A 52 -7.09 -1.25 5.68
CA SER A 52 -8.09 -2.23 6.09
C SER A 52 -9.06 -1.65 7.13
N ILE A 53 -8.56 -0.90 8.10
CA ILE A 53 -9.38 -0.23 9.12
C ILE A 53 -10.20 0.90 8.49
N SER A 54 -9.56 1.73 7.67
CA SER A 54 -10.20 2.87 6.98
C SER A 54 -11.34 2.40 6.07
N LEU A 55 -11.10 1.37 5.25
CA LEU A 55 -12.13 0.83 4.35
C LEU A 55 -13.32 0.23 5.09
N ARG A 56 -13.08 -0.48 6.21
CA ARG A 56 -14.17 -1.01 7.05
C ARG A 56 -15.00 0.11 7.65
N ARG A 57 -14.36 1.20 8.08
CA ARG A 57 -15.04 2.37 8.61
C ARG A 57 -15.88 3.05 7.54
N VAL A 58 -15.29 3.35 6.38
CA VAL A 58 -15.97 3.98 5.24
C VAL A 58 -17.17 3.16 4.79
N ASN A 59 -17.02 1.83 4.67
CA ASN A 59 -18.12 0.95 4.27
C ASN A 59 -19.27 0.93 5.29
N ARG A 60 -18.95 0.96 6.59
CA ARG A 60 -19.98 1.03 7.64
C ARG A 60 -20.73 2.36 7.62
N GLU A 61 -20.01 3.48 7.47
CA GLU A 61 -20.61 4.82 7.40
C GLU A 61 -21.43 4.98 6.11
N ALA A 62 -20.96 4.40 4.99
CA ALA A 62 -21.69 4.38 3.73
C ALA A 62 -23.00 3.60 3.82
N ASN A 63 -22.99 2.42 4.43
CA ASN A 63 -24.20 1.62 4.62
C ASN A 63 -25.20 2.34 5.53
N ALA A 64 -24.75 2.95 6.61
CA ALA A 64 -25.62 3.71 7.50
C ALA A 64 -26.27 4.91 6.80
N PHE A 65 -25.51 5.61 5.95
CA PHE A 65 -26.04 6.71 5.13
C PHE A 65 -27.05 6.19 4.10
N GLU A 66 -26.80 5.05 3.46
CA GLU A 66 -27.68 4.45 2.49
C GLU A 66 -29.01 4.02 3.13
N ASP A 67 -28.97 3.38 4.29
CA ASP A 67 -30.17 3.00 5.04
C ASP A 67 -31.02 4.22 5.38
N GLU A 68 -30.40 5.31 5.79
CA GLU A 68 -31.09 6.55 6.10
C GLU A 68 -31.66 7.22 4.85
N PHE A 69 -30.90 7.26 3.76
CA PHE A 69 -31.36 7.81 2.48
C PHE A 69 -32.62 7.10 1.98
N TRP A 70 -32.68 5.76 2.10
CA TRP A 70 -33.83 4.97 1.68
C TRP A 70 -34.98 4.90 2.70
N SER A 71 -34.79 5.41 3.91
CA SER A 71 -35.84 5.46 4.93
C SER A 71 -36.99 6.42 4.57
N GLY A 72 -36.82 7.23 3.53
CA GLY A 72 -37.86 8.15 3.03
C GLY A 72 -37.93 9.47 3.79
N GLY A 73 -36.92 9.85 4.55
CA GLY A 73 -36.79 11.13 5.22
C GLY A 73 -36.62 12.32 4.26
N SER A 74 -36.59 13.53 4.81
CA SER A 74 -36.37 14.75 4.03
C SER A 74 -34.92 14.80 3.52
N LEU A 75 -34.76 14.84 2.19
CA LEU A 75 -33.45 15.00 1.56
C LEU A 75 -32.75 16.32 1.97
N GLU A 76 -33.54 17.33 2.30
CA GLU A 76 -33.05 18.63 2.75
C GLU A 76 -32.41 18.53 4.15
N GLU A 77 -33.07 17.84 5.09
CA GLU A 77 -32.55 17.59 6.42
C GLU A 77 -31.30 16.73 6.37
N LEU A 78 -31.29 15.70 5.53
CA LEU A 78 -30.14 14.85 5.31
C LEU A 78 -28.95 15.65 4.75
N TYR A 79 -29.21 16.57 3.82
CA TYR A 79 -28.18 17.45 3.27
C TYR A 79 -27.64 18.44 4.32
N GLU A 80 -28.48 19.01 5.17
CA GLU A 80 -28.04 19.94 6.22
C GLU A 80 -27.16 19.25 7.27
N ARG A 81 -27.40 17.96 7.53
CA ARG A 81 -26.65 17.20 8.49
C ARG A 81 -25.34 16.62 7.91
N GLU A 82 -25.38 16.05 6.72
CA GLU A 82 -24.27 15.29 6.13
C GLU A 82 -23.63 15.98 4.92
N GLY A 83 -24.34 16.91 4.28
CA GLY A 83 -23.90 17.48 3.00
C GLY A 83 -22.81 18.54 3.12
N ALA A 84 -22.69 19.21 4.27
CA ALA A 84 -21.70 20.28 4.48
C ALA A 84 -20.30 19.72 4.85
N ASP A 85 -20.25 18.62 5.60
CA ASP A 85 -19.02 17.93 5.98
C ASP A 85 -19.24 16.41 5.87
N PRO A 86 -19.14 15.86 4.65
CA PRO A 86 -19.50 14.47 4.40
C PRO A 86 -18.57 13.50 5.11
N SER A 87 -19.16 12.62 5.93
CA SER A 87 -18.45 11.60 6.71
C SER A 87 -17.93 10.44 5.84
N ASN A 88 -18.52 10.21 4.68
CA ASN A 88 -18.23 9.12 3.78
C ASN A 88 -18.37 9.50 2.29
N PRO A 89 -17.80 8.72 1.35
CA PRO A 89 -17.83 9.03 -0.09
C PRO A 89 -19.23 9.15 -0.68
N ILE A 90 -20.22 8.37 -0.18
CA ILE A 90 -21.59 8.41 -0.70
C ILE A 90 -22.26 9.72 -0.27
N ALA A 91 -22.08 10.13 0.98
CA ALA A 91 -22.54 11.42 1.47
C ALA A 91 -21.90 12.60 0.70
N ALA A 92 -20.62 12.48 0.33
CA ALA A 92 -19.94 13.48 -0.50
C ALA A 92 -20.57 13.62 -1.89
N VAL A 93 -20.88 12.52 -2.55
CA VAL A 93 -21.55 12.51 -3.86
C VAL A 93 -22.96 13.07 -3.75
N PHE A 94 -23.71 12.68 -2.71
CA PHE A 94 -25.04 13.22 -2.42
C PHE A 94 -24.97 14.73 -2.17
N GLY A 95 -24.02 15.19 -1.35
CA GLY A 95 -23.80 16.61 -1.07
C GLY A 95 -23.50 17.42 -2.33
N ALA A 96 -22.68 16.87 -3.24
CA ALA A 96 -22.38 17.49 -4.53
C ALA A 96 -23.65 17.61 -5.41
N ALA A 97 -24.47 16.57 -5.47
CA ALA A 97 -25.72 16.55 -6.21
C ALA A 97 -26.72 17.60 -5.67
N MET A 98 -26.91 17.62 -4.35
CA MET A 98 -27.84 18.54 -3.69
C MET A 98 -27.37 20.00 -3.80
N SER A 99 -26.08 20.28 -3.67
CA SER A 99 -25.53 21.62 -3.82
C SER A 99 -25.78 22.17 -5.23
N GLU A 100 -25.60 21.34 -6.26
CA GLU A 100 -25.85 21.74 -7.65
C GLU A 100 -27.34 21.87 -7.95
N TRP A 101 -28.18 21.01 -7.38
CA TRP A 101 -29.60 21.13 -7.47
C TRP A 101 -30.11 22.45 -6.84
N ARG A 102 -29.68 22.81 -5.62
CA ARG A 102 -30.02 24.06 -4.94
C ARG A 102 -29.51 25.30 -5.72
N ARG A 103 -28.33 25.20 -6.32
CA ARG A 103 -27.78 26.27 -7.18
C ARG A 103 -28.64 26.45 -8.43
N SER A 104 -29.03 25.36 -9.07
CA SER A 104 -29.86 25.39 -10.27
C SER A 104 -31.28 25.94 -9.96
N ALA A 105 -31.86 25.60 -8.81
CA ALA A 105 -33.14 26.14 -8.36
C ALA A 105 -33.12 27.68 -8.13
N LYS A 106 -31.99 28.23 -7.67
CA LYS A 106 -31.82 29.69 -7.49
C LYS A 106 -31.67 30.44 -8.82
N ILE A 107 -31.25 29.79 -9.89
CA ILE A 107 -31.03 30.39 -11.21
C ILE A 107 -32.32 30.30 -12.07
N SER A 108 -33.39 29.68 -11.59
CA SER A 108 -34.64 29.38 -12.30
C SER A 108 -35.47 30.60 -12.79
N GLY A 109 -34.87 31.80 -12.88
CA GLY A 109 -35.43 32.92 -13.66
C GLY A 109 -35.20 32.85 -15.17
N VAL A 110 -34.37 31.92 -15.66
CA VAL A 110 -34.13 31.60 -17.06
C VAL A 110 -34.52 30.15 -17.26
N GLU A 111 -35.32 29.84 -18.30
CA GLU A 111 -35.71 28.46 -18.68
C GLU A 111 -34.50 27.55 -18.95
N ILE A 112 -33.81 27.18 -17.89
CA ILE A 112 -32.82 26.12 -17.94
C ILE A 112 -33.60 24.82 -18.03
N GLY A 113 -33.60 24.20 -19.22
CA GLY A 113 -34.34 22.97 -19.43
C GLY A 113 -33.93 21.91 -18.38
N ARG A 114 -34.90 21.11 -17.92
CA ARG A 114 -34.65 20.01 -16.92
C ARG A 114 -33.48 19.12 -17.28
N THR A 115 -33.22 18.92 -18.57
CA THR A 115 -32.10 18.17 -19.10
C THR A 115 -30.75 18.79 -18.75
N ALA A 116 -30.64 20.13 -18.86
CA ALA A 116 -29.40 20.82 -18.52
C ALA A 116 -29.07 20.77 -17.01
N VAL A 117 -30.11 20.87 -16.16
CA VAL A 117 -29.95 20.74 -14.71
C VAL A 117 -29.45 19.32 -14.35
N ARG A 118 -30.08 18.30 -14.93
CA ARG A 118 -29.70 16.90 -14.74
C ARG A 118 -28.24 16.66 -15.16
N GLU A 119 -27.84 17.15 -16.32
CA GLU A 119 -26.46 16.99 -16.83
C GLU A 119 -25.44 17.68 -15.90
N ARG A 120 -25.77 18.83 -15.33
CA ARG A 120 -24.91 19.51 -14.36
C ARG A 120 -24.77 18.73 -13.06
N ILE A 121 -25.86 18.16 -12.54
CA ILE A 121 -25.87 17.30 -11.37
C ILE A 121 -25.01 16.05 -11.64
N ASP A 122 -25.24 15.37 -12.75
CA ASP A 122 -24.47 14.17 -13.13
C ASP A 122 -22.98 14.48 -13.24
N ARG A 123 -22.63 15.64 -13.80
CA ARG A 123 -21.22 16.08 -13.90
C ARG A 123 -20.62 16.35 -12.52
N ALA A 124 -21.34 17.01 -11.63
CA ALA A 124 -20.88 17.29 -10.26
C ALA A 124 -20.68 15.99 -9.47
N MET A 125 -21.61 15.04 -9.59
CA MET A 125 -21.49 13.70 -8.98
C MET A 125 -20.27 12.96 -9.51
N ASN A 126 -20.08 12.89 -10.82
CA ASN A 126 -18.95 12.20 -11.45
C ASN A 126 -17.61 12.78 -11.01
N VAL A 127 -17.46 14.10 -10.94
CA VAL A 127 -16.23 14.74 -10.46
C VAL A 127 -15.97 14.38 -9.00
N THR A 128 -17.00 14.32 -8.17
CA THR A 128 -16.85 13.94 -6.76
C THR A 128 -16.51 12.46 -6.62
N ILE A 129 -17.16 11.57 -7.40
CA ILE A 129 -16.80 10.13 -7.43
C ILE A 129 -15.34 9.94 -7.78
N MET A 130 -14.83 10.62 -8.81
CA MET A 130 -13.42 10.52 -9.21
C MET A 130 -12.46 10.97 -8.09
N ARG A 131 -12.78 12.05 -7.39
CA ARG A 131 -11.98 12.54 -6.26
C ARG A 131 -11.97 11.58 -5.07
N GLU A 132 -13.13 11.02 -4.73
CA GLU A 132 -13.23 10.05 -3.63
C GLU A 132 -12.53 8.72 -3.99
N MET A 133 -12.62 8.28 -5.25
CA MET A 133 -11.88 7.12 -5.74
C MET A 133 -10.37 7.35 -5.64
N GLU A 134 -9.85 8.49 -6.12
CA GLU A 134 -8.43 8.85 -6.00
C GLU A 134 -7.96 8.85 -4.53
N ARG A 135 -8.80 9.36 -3.63
CA ARG A 135 -8.53 9.35 -2.19
C ARG A 135 -8.47 7.95 -1.61
N LEU A 136 -9.38 7.07 -2.05
CA LEU A 136 -9.41 5.68 -1.63
C LEU A 136 -8.24 4.87 -2.22
N GLU A 137 -7.81 5.17 -3.43
CA GLU A 137 -6.70 4.51 -4.12
C GLU A 137 -5.31 5.01 -3.67
N ARG A 138 -5.27 6.03 -2.87
CA ARG A 138 -4.01 6.59 -2.35
C ARG A 138 -3.18 5.50 -1.70
N TYR A 139 -1.89 5.44 -2.05
CA TYR A 139 -0.91 4.42 -1.66
C TYR A 139 -1.04 3.04 -2.33
N MET A 140 -2.11 2.75 -3.09
CA MET A 140 -2.22 1.47 -3.81
C MET A 140 -1.12 1.33 -4.87
N ILE A 141 -0.78 2.43 -5.56
CA ILE A 141 0.31 2.47 -6.53
C ILE A 141 1.65 2.11 -5.87
N PHE A 142 1.88 2.61 -4.65
CA PHE A 142 3.09 2.27 -3.88
C PHE A 142 3.12 0.77 -3.54
N LEU A 143 2.01 0.20 -3.05
CA LEU A 143 1.92 -1.24 -2.77
C LEU A 143 2.20 -2.08 -4.03
N ALA A 144 1.58 -1.72 -5.14
CA ALA A 144 1.78 -2.39 -6.43
C ALA A 144 3.25 -2.32 -6.88
N SER A 145 3.87 -1.14 -6.76
CA SER A 145 5.28 -0.94 -7.12
C SER A 145 6.23 -1.78 -6.26
N VAL A 146 6.03 -1.78 -4.93
CA VAL A 146 6.84 -2.59 -4.01
C VAL A 146 6.63 -4.07 -4.30
N GLY A 147 5.38 -4.52 -4.49
CA GLY A 147 5.05 -5.91 -4.81
C GLY A 147 5.71 -6.39 -6.11
N ALA A 148 5.76 -5.53 -7.13
CA ALA A 148 6.39 -5.85 -8.40
C ALA A 148 7.92 -5.82 -8.35
N THR A 149 8.53 -4.92 -7.56
CA THR A 149 9.99 -4.72 -7.56
C THR A 149 10.72 -5.51 -6.48
N ALA A 150 10.10 -5.81 -5.34
CA ALA A 150 10.74 -6.50 -4.22
C ALA A 150 11.39 -7.86 -4.60
N PRO A 151 10.77 -8.73 -5.42
CA PRO A 151 11.39 -9.97 -5.85
C PRO A 151 12.69 -9.77 -6.65
N PHE A 152 12.73 -8.73 -7.48
CA PHE A 152 13.94 -8.42 -8.27
C PHE A 152 15.05 -7.86 -7.41
N VAL A 153 14.71 -7.03 -6.41
CA VAL A 153 15.68 -6.54 -5.43
C VAL A 153 16.24 -7.69 -4.60
N GLY A 154 15.40 -8.65 -4.19
CA GLY A 154 15.85 -9.86 -3.50
C GLY A 154 16.74 -10.73 -4.36
N LEU A 155 16.39 -10.96 -5.63
CA LEU A 155 17.20 -11.70 -6.58
C LEU A 155 18.56 -11.02 -6.79
N PHE A 156 18.59 -9.70 -6.96
CA PHE A 156 19.84 -8.95 -7.05
C PHE A 156 20.73 -9.20 -5.84
N GLY A 157 20.17 -9.17 -4.62
CA GLY A 157 20.92 -9.44 -3.39
C GLY A 157 21.53 -10.85 -3.37
N THR A 158 20.80 -11.87 -3.84
CA THR A 158 21.32 -13.25 -3.91
C THR A 158 22.41 -13.40 -4.97
N VAL A 159 22.22 -12.86 -6.15
CA VAL A 159 23.24 -12.90 -7.24
C VAL A 159 24.51 -12.19 -6.80
N TRP A 160 24.38 -11.02 -6.18
CA TRP A 160 25.52 -10.27 -5.64
C TRP A 160 26.26 -11.08 -4.56
N GLY A 161 25.53 -11.70 -3.64
CA GLY A 161 26.14 -12.54 -2.59
C GLY A 161 26.92 -13.73 -3.15
N ILE A 162 26.36 -14.41 -4.16
CA ILE A 162 27.01 -15.52 -4.84
C ILE A 162 28.30 -15.04 -5.55
N MET A 163 28.21 -13.95 -6.30
CA MET A 163 29.37 -13.36 -7.00
C MET A 163 30.51 -13.01 -6.03
N HIS A 164 30.17 -12.39 -4.89
CA HIS A 164 31.12 -12.04 -3.86
C HIS A 164 31.79 -13.28 -3.24
N SER A 165 31.01 -14.34 -2.99
CA SER A 165 31.55 -15.61 -2.47
C SER A 165 32.52 -16.26 -3.45
N PHE A 166 32.21 -16.29 -4.75
CA PHE A 166 33.14 -16.82 -5.76
C PHE A 166 34.40 -15.97 -5.90
N SER A 167 34.31 -14.67 -5.83
CA SER A 167 35.48 -13.79 -5.88
C SER A 167 36.41 -13.99 -4.67
N ALA A 168 35.84 -14.22 -3.50
CA ALA A 168 36.63 -14.54 -2.30
C ALA A 168 37.39 -15.88 -2.43
N ILE A 169 36.71 -16.91 -2.97
CA ILE A 169 37.35 -18.24 -3.22
C ILE A 169 38.48 -18.11 -4.25
N ALA A 170 38.24 -17.37 -5.33
CA ALA A 170 39.28 -17.14 -6.36
C ALA A 170 40.50 -16.41 -5.79
N ALA A 171 40.29 -15.44 -4.89
CA ALA A 171 41.39 -14.73 -4.22
C ALA A 171 42.21 -15.66 -3.31
N MET A 172 41.57 -16.60 -2.60
CA MET A 172 42.27 -17.58 -1.74
C MET A 172 43.11 -18.55 -2.55
N HIS A 173 42.62 -19.02 -3.71
CA HIS A 173 43.40 -19.92 -4.58
C HIS A 173 44.64 -19.26 -5.21
N ASN A 174 44.63 -17.95 -5.42
CA ASN A 174 45.80 -17.24 -5.96
C ASN A 174 46.93 -17.03 -4.92
N THR A 175 46.62 -17.16 -3.62
CA THR A 175 47.65 -17.04 -2.56
C THR A 175 48.37 -18.34 -2.25
N ASP A 176 47.84 -19.51 -2.65
CA ASP A 176 48.48 -20.80 -2.43
C ASP A 176 49.52 -21.17 -3.54
N LEU A 177 49.65 -20.36 -4.59
CA LEU A 177 50.56 -20.57 -5.71
C LEU A 177 51.78 -19.64 -5.71
N ALA A 178 51.94 -18.78 -4.68
CA ALA A 178 53.05 -17.87 -4.50
C ALA A 178 53.93 -18.27 -3.31
#